data_c2a4a25bba41d7a5ec9ff27c529ebcdf
#
_entry.id   c2a4a25bba41d7a5ec9ff27c529ebcdf
#
_cell.length_a   1.000
_cell.length_b   1.000
_cell.length_c   1.000
_cell.angle_alpha   90.00
_cell.angle_beta   90.00
_cell.angle_gamma   90.00
#
_symmetry.space_group_name_H-M   'P 1'
#
loop_
_entity.id
_entity.type
_entity.pdbx_description
1 polymer ?
#
loop_
_entity_poly.entity_id
_entity_poly.type
_entity_poly.pdbx_seq_one_letter_code
_entity_poly.pdbx_strand_id
1 'polypeptide(L)'
;MGMVTKIGIIGMGHVGAHVANAILYQGLASEIYCVDSIESKVACEVNDLQDAMPFYPRQARVYNCHENYDELLACDIVVNAAGHVAQSAGNRDGELFCTAEETKKWAPHFQGYEGVVV
;
A
#
# COMPACT_ATOMS: atom_id res chain seq x y z
N MET A 1 -13.35 22.96 -6.54
CA MET A 1 -13.00 22.06 -5.47
C MET A 1 -12.64 20.69 -6.03
N GLY A 2 -11.45 20.20 -5.78
CA GLY A 2 -11.02 18.91 -6.29
C GLY A 2 -11.66 17.75 -5.55
N MET A 3 -11.83 16.61 -6.23
CA MET A 3 -12.25 15.37 -5.58
C MET A 3 -11.12 14.86 -4.69
N VAL A 4 -11.49 14.24 -3.57
CA VAL A 4 -10.55 13.55 -2.69
C VAL A 4 -10.15 12.24 -3.37
N THR A 5 -8.87 12.08 -3.68
CA THR A 5 -8.33 10.84 -4.25
C THR A 5 -7.70 10.00 -3.15
N LYS A 6 -8.21 8.80 -2.98
CA LYS A 6 -7.74 7.85 -1.97
C LYS A 6 -7.07 6.68 -2.65
N ILE A 7 -5.83 6.41 -2.26
CA ILE A 7 -5.05 5.28 -2.81
C ILE A 7 -4.65 4.37 -1.66
N GLY A 8 -4.93 3.08 -1.83
CA GLY A 8 -4.51 2.05 -0.90
C GLY A 8 -3.26 1.34 -1.40
N ILE A 9 -2.41 0.90 -0.48
CA ILE A 9 -1.22 0.13 -0.79
C ILE A 9 -1.18 -1.10 0.09
N ILE A 10 -1.12 -2.27 -0.54
CA ILE A 10 -0.94 -3.54 0.14
C ILE A 10 0.54 -3.92 0.03
N GLY A 11 1.20 -4.04 1.16
CA GLY A 11 2.62 -4.35 1.22
C GLY A 11 3.49 -3.10 1.27
N MET A 12 4.02 -2.80 2.45
CA MET A 12 4.87 -1.63 2.69
C MET A 12 6.35 -2.00 2.80
N GLY A 13 6.79 -2.91 1.92
CA GLY A 13 8.21 -3.17 1.70
C GLY A 13 8.82 -2.09 0.80
N HIS A 14 9.93 -2.39 0.16
CA HIS A 14 10.63 -1.41 -0.70
C HIS A 14 9.75 -0.91 -1.84
N VAL A 15 9.04 -1.80 -2.53
CA VAL A 15 8.20 -1.40 -3.67
C VAL A 15 7.04 -0.53 -3.20
N GLY A 16 6.30 -0.96 -2.18
CA GLY A 16 5.14 -0.21 -1.67
C GLY A 16 5.55 1.16 -1.14
N ALA A 17 6.65 1.24 -0.41
CA ALA A 17 7.17 2.51 0.11
C ALA A 17 7.56 3.46 -1.01
N HIS A 18 8.21 2.96 -2.07
CA HIS A 18 8.58 3.78 -3.23
C HIS A 18 7.35 4.23 -4.02
N VAL A 19 6.33 3.39 -4.15
CA VAL A 19 5.06 3.77 -4.78
C VAL A 19 4.40 4.90 -4.00
N ALA A 20 4.32 4.79 -2.67
CA ALA A 20 3.76 5.82 -1.81
C ALA A 20 4.51 7.15 -1.97
N ASN A 21 5.85 7.10 -1.94
CA ASN A 21 6.67 8.28 -2.13
C ASN A 21 6.45 8.94 -3.50
N ALA A 22 6.38 8.14 -4.57
CA ALA A 22 6.15 8.64 -5.92
C ALA A 22 4.77 9.32 -6.04
N ILE A 23 3.74 8.74 -5.43
CA ILE A 23 2.39 9.31 -5.41
C ILE A 23 2.40 10.67 -4.70
N LEU A 24 3.04 10.74 -3.55
CA LEU A 24 3.13 11.98 -2.77
C LEU A 24 3.98 13.03 -3.47
N TYR A 25 5.09 12.62 -4.06
CA TYR A 25 5.98 13.52 -4.78
C TYR A 25 5.28 14.18 -5.98
N GLN A 26 4.40 13.46 -6.63
CA GLN A 26 3.63 13.97 -7.77
C GLN A 26 2.30 14.63 -7.36
N GLY A 27 1.93 14.58 -6.09
CA GLY A 27 0.70 15.17 -5.59
C GLY A 27 -0.57 14.51 -6.12
N LEU A 28 -0.55 13.20 -6.33
CA LEU A 28 -1.64 12.46 -6.97
C LEU A 28 -2.77 12.04 -6.02
N ALA A 29 -2.50 11.99 -4.73
CA ALA A 29 -3.48 11.51 -3.75
C ALA A 29 -3.67 12.50 -2.62
N SER A 30 -4.88 12.56 -2.10
CA SER A 30 -5.20 13.30 -0.87
C SER A 30 -5.02 12.45 0.36
N GLU A 31 -5.23 11.14 0.23
CA GLU A 31 -5.10 10.18 1.32
C GLU A 31 -4.45 8.89 0.79
N ILE A 32 -3.53 8.33 1.58
CA ILE A 32 -2.90 7.03 1.30
C ILE A 32 -3.15 6.11 2.49
N TYR A 33 -3.66 4.92 2.22
CA TYR A 33 -3.97 3.89 3.20
C TYR A 33 -2.99 2.74 3.03
N CYS A 34 -2.19 2.47 4.05
CA CYS A 34 -1.10 1.49 3.99
C CYS A 34 -1.42 0.27 4.84
N VAL A 35 -1.30 -0.90 4.26
CA VAL A 35 -1.53 -2.19 4.92
C VAL A 35 -0.31 -3.08 4.72
N ASP A 36 0.09 -3.77 5.78
CA ASP A 36 1.13 -4.80 5.72
C ASP A 36 0.88 -5.82 6.82
N SER A 37 1.21 -7.07 6.56
CA SER A 37 1.15 -8.13 7.57
C SER A 37 2.24 -8.00 8.63
N ILE A 38 3.31 -7.26 8.33
CA ILE A 38 4.38 -6.96 9.28
C ILE A 38 4.20 -5.56 9.81
N GLU A 39 3.67 -5.45 11.03
CA GLU A 39 3.28 -4.18 11.62
C GLU A 39 4.44 -3.19 11.74
N SER A 40 5.63 -3.66 12.07
CA SER A 40 6.80 -2.78 12.18
C SER A 40 7.15 -2.10 10.85
N LYS A 41 6.95 -2.78 9.73
CA LYS A 41 7.21 -2.21 8.40
C LYS A 41 6.25 -1.08 8.10
N VAL A 42 4.95 -1.32 8.22
CA VAL A 42 3.97 -0.30 7.90
C VAL A 42 4.08 0.89 8.85
N ALA A 43 4.32 0.66 10.12
CA ALA A 43 4.50 1.74 11.09
C ALA A 43 5.71 2.62 10.75
N CYS A 44 6.85 2.00 10.46
CA CYS A 44 8.07 2.71 10.07
C CYS A 44 7.87 3.55 8.81
N GLU A 45 7.34 2.94 7.77
CA GLU A 45 7.20 3.62 6.47
C GLU A 45 6.17 4.75 6.55
N VAL A 46 5.06 4.55 7.26
CA VAL A 46 4.06 5.60 7.46
C VAL A 46 4.66 6.77 8.23
N ASN A 47 5.42 6.50 9.29
CA ASN A 47 6.08 7.56 10.04
C ASN A 47 7.06 8.36 9.17
N ASP A 48 7.86 7.67 8.35
CA ASP A 48 8.80 8.33 7.43
C ASP A 48 8.08 9.24 6.44
N LEU A 49 6.96 8.77 5.87
CA LEU A 49 6.17 9.56 4.93
C LEU A 49 5.53 10.77 5.60
N GLN A 50 5.01 10.61 6.81
CA GLN A 50 4.44 11.71 7.58
C GLN A 50 5.50 12.76 7.93
N ASP A 51 6.70 12.33 8.30
CA ASP A 51 7.81 13.24 8.61
C ASP A 51 8.29 13.99 7.37
N ALA A 52 8.21 13.37 6.20
CA ALA A 52 8.59 13.99 4.93
C ALA A 52 7.49 14.89 4.34
N MET A 53 6.29 14.88 4.90
CA MET A 53 5.14 15.58 4.33
C MET A 53 5.39 17.07 4.03
N PRO A 54 6.09 17.84 4.87
CA PRO A 54 6.36 19.25 4.57
C PRO A 54 7.15 19.47 3.27
N PHE A 55 7.85 18.46 2.78
CA PHE A 55 8.69 18.55 1.59
C PHE A 55 7.96 18.14 0.29
N TYR A 56 6.74 17.63 0.41
CA TYR A 56 5.94 17.26 -0.76
C TYR A 56 5.15 18.47 -1.29
N PRO A 57 4.86 18.51 -2.59
CA PRO A 57 4.18 19.66 -3.21
C PRO A 57 2.76 19.88 -2.72
N ARG A 58 2.09 18.81 -2.26
CA ARG A 58 0.74 18.90 -1.69
C ARG A 58 0.68 18.10 -0.39
N GLN A 59 -0.07 18.64 0.56
CA GLN A 59 -0.31 17.91 1.82
C GLN A 59 -1.29 16.77 1.58
N ALA A 60 -0.96 15.61 2.11
CA ALA A 60 -1.82 14.43 2.08
C ALA A 60 -1.84 13.78 3.45
N ARG A 61 -2.80 12.89 3.67
CA ARG A 61 -2.86 12.11 4.91
C ARG A 61 -2.41 10.68 4.59
N VAL A 62 -1.53 10.15 5.43
CA VAL A 62 -1.03 8.78 5.31
C VAL A 62 -1.46 8.02 6.54
N TYR A 63 -2.20 6.93 6.33
CA TYR A 63 -2.77 6.13 7.39
C TYR A 63 -2.09 4.77 7.47
N ASN A 64 -1.75 4.38 8.71
CA ASN A 64 -1.34 3.02 9.02
C ASN A 64 -2.60 2.21 9.33
N CYS A 65 -3.00 1.35 8.42
CA CYS A 65 -4.18 0.50 8.58
C CYS A 65 -3.84 -0.89 9.14
N HIS A 66 -2.59 -1.09 9.54
CA HIS A 66 -2.11 -2.39 10.07
C HIS A 66 -2.36 -3.52 9.06
N GLU A 67 -3.07 -4.56 9.42
CA GLU A 67 -3.47 -5.65 8.52
C GLU A 67 -4.97 -5.61 8.19
N ASN A 68 -5.61 -4.47 8.35
CA ASN A 68 -7.04 -4.33 8.09
C ASN A 68 -7.31 -3.99 6.62
N TYR A 69 -7.50 -5.01 5.81
CA TYR A 69 -7.75 -4.85 4.37
C TYR A 69 -9.07 -4.15 4.06
N ASP A 70 -10.05 -4.23 4.94
CA ASP A 70 -11.36 -3.59 4.72
C ASP A 70 -11.25 -2.06 4.66
N GLU A 71 -10.24 -1.48 5.31
CA GLU A 71 -9.98 -0.05 5.23
C GLU A 71 -9.69 0.42 3.80
N LEU A 72 -9.20 -0.50 2.95
CA LEU A 72 -8.86 -0.18 1.56
C LEU A 72 -10.08 -0.10 0.65
N LEU A 73 -11.23 -0.59 1.10
CA LEU A 73 -12.46 -0.57 0.29
C LEU A 73 -12.96 0.84 0.01
N ALA A 74 -12.54 1.81 0.81
CA ALA A 74 -12.86 3.23 0.59
C ALA A 74 -11.94 3.89 -0.46
N CYS A 75 -10.93 3.19 -0.94
CA CYS A 75 -9.97 3.75 -1.89
C CYS A 75 -10.45 3.67 -3.32
N ASP A 76 -10.04 4.63 -4.13
CA ASP A 76 -10.33 4.65 -5.57
C ASP A 76 -9.46 3.68 -6.34
N ILE A 77 -8.20 3.56 -5.91
CA ILE A 77 -7.20 2.67 -6.50
C ILE A 77 -6.49 1.96 -5.36
N VAL A 78 -6.26 0.67 -5.54
CA VAL A 78 -5.46 -0.14 -4.61
C VAL A 78 -4.28 -0.72 -5.36
N VAL A 79 -3.07 -0.49 -4.86
CA VAL A 79 -1.84 -1.02 -5.42
C VAL A 79 -1.41 -2.24 -4.61
N ASN A 80 -1.26 -3.36 -5.27
CA ASN A 80 -0.74 -4.58 -4.64
C ASN A 80 0.77 -4.65 -4.86
N ALA A 81 1.52 -4.43 -3.79
CA ALA A 81 2.98 -4.53 -3.76
C ALA A 81 3.45 -5.60 -2.76
N ALA A 82 2.55 -6.50 -2.38
CA ALA A 82 2.87 -7.56 -1.42
C ALA A 82 3.81 -8.60 -2.03
N GLY A 83 4.76 -9.06 -1.25
CA GLY A 83 5.70 -10.11 -1.64
C GLY A 83 6.75 -10.33 -0.56
N HIS A 84 7.43 -11.46 -0.62
CA HIS A 84 8.45 -11.86 0.35
C HIS A 84 9.69 -12.39 -0.36
N VAL A 85 10.47 -11.48 -0.93
CA VAL A 85 11.68 -11.83 -1.70
C VAL A 85 12.66 -12.63 -0.84
N ALA A 86 12.81 -12.26 0.42
CA ALA A 86 13.71 -12.96 1.35
C ALA A 86 13.29 -14.42 1.59
N GLN A 87 11.99 -14.68 1.60
CA GLN A 87 11.45 -16.03 1.79
C GLN A 87 11.52 -16.88 0.53
N SER A 88 11.59 -16.23 -0.63
CA SER A 88 11.74 -16.93 -1.91
C SER A 88 13.16 -17.40 -2.17
N ALA A 89 14.13 -16.95 -1.38
CA ALA A 89 15.56 -17.28 -1.53
C ALA A 89 16.08 -16.99 -2.95
N GLY A 90 15.54 -15.99 -3.60
CA GLY A 90 15.91 -15.61 -4.96
C GLY A 90 15.33 -16.52 -6.05
N ASN A 91 14.45 -17.44 -5.71
CA ASN A 91 13.81 -18.35 -6.65
C ASN A 91 12.48 -17.78 -7.13
N ARG A 92 12.30 -17.66 -8.45
CA ARG A 92 11.08 -17.14 -9.07
C ARG A 92 9.84 -17.95 -8.72
N ASP A 93 9.96 -19.27 -8.65
CA ASP A 93 8.83 -20.14 -8.28
C ASP A 93 8.44 -19.94 -6.81
N GLY A 94 9.43 -19.75 -5.94
CA GLY A 94 9.19 -19.41 -4.54
C GLY A 94 8.53 -18.04 -4.37
N GLU A 95 8.94 -17.09 -5.19
CA GLU A 95 8.35 -15.74 -5.22
C GLU A 95 6.88 -15.79 -5.64
N LEU A 96 6.57 -16.56 -6.67
CA LEU A 96 5.21 -16.78 -7.13
C LEU A 96 4.35 -17.41 -6.02
N PHE A 97 4.87 -18.41 -5.33
CA PHE A 97 4.18 -19.07 -4.21
C PHE A 97 3.88 -18.08 -3.09
N CYS A 98 4.88 -17.29 -2.68
CA CYS A 98 4.70 -16.30 -1.62
C CYS A 98 3.67 -15.24 -2.01
N THR A 99 3.70 -14.76 -3.25
CA THR A 99 2.75 -13.78 -3.75
C THR A 99 1.33 -14.35 -3.78
N ALA A 100 1.18 -15.61 -4.19
CA ALA A 100 -0.11 -16.28 -4.20
C ALA A 100 -0.68 -16.41 -2.78
N GLU A 101 0.14 -16.79 -1.80
CA GLU A 101 -0.28 -16.90 -0.41
C GLU A 101 -0.69 -15.54 0.17
N GLU A 102 0.06 -14.48 -0.14
CA GLU A 102 -0.32 -13.13 0.29
C GLU A 102 -1.65 -12.69 -0.35
N THR A 103 -1.83 -12.98 -1.65
CA THR A 103 -3.06 -12.64 -2.36
C THR A 103 -4.28 -13.30 -1.73
N LYS A 104 -4.16 -14.53 -1.26
CA LYS A 104 -5.25 -15.24 -0.58
C LYS A 104 -5.73 -14.53 0.69
N LYS A 105 -4.87 -13.76 1.33
CA LYS A 105 -5.22 -13.03 2.55
C LYS A 105 -6.11 -11.84 2.26
N TRP A 106 -5.83 -11.10 1.20
CA TRP A 106 -6.53 -9.83 0.94
C TRP A 106 -7.62 -9.92 -0.13
N ALA A 107 -7.46 -10.80 -1.14
CA ALA A 107 -8.39 -10.83 -2.27
C ALA A 107 -9.86 -11.06 -1.87
N PRO A 108 -10.18 -11.94 -0.89
CA PRO A 108 -11.57 -12.12 -0.49
C PRO A 108 -12.26 -10.85 0.05
N HIS A 109 -11.49 -9.91 0.60
CA HIS A 109 -12.03 -8.64 1.10
C HIS A 109 -12.54 -7.73 -0.02
N PHE A 110 -12.05 -7.93 -1.25
CA PHE A 110 -12.35 -7.07 -2.39
C PHE A 110 -13.54 -7.55 -3.23
N GLN A 111 -14.28 -8.56 -2.77
CA GLN A 111 -15.48 -9.00 -3.48
C GLN A 111 -16.47 -7.84 -3.55
N GLY A 112 -16.87 -7.46 -4.76
CA GLY A 112 -17.76 -6.34 -4.99
C GLY A 112 -17.11 -4.96 -4.96
N TYR A 113 -15.78 -4.89 -4.81
CA TYR A 113 -15.06 -3.61 -4.87
C TYR A 113 -15.18 -3.00 -6.26
N GLU A 114 -15.57 -1.72 -6.32
CA GLU A 114 -15.82 -1.03 -7.59
C GLU A 114 -14.62 -0.20 -8.09
N GLY A 115 -13.56 -0.11 -7.32
CA GLY A 115 -12.35 0.61 -7.71
C GLY A 115 -11.42 -0.22 -8.59
N VAL A 116 -10.18 0.24 -8.73
CA VAL A 116 -9.15 -0.40 -9.56
C VAL A 116 -8.08 -1.01 -8.66
N VAL A 117 -7.72 -2.26 -8.92
CA VAL A 117 -6.58 -2.92 -8.28
C VAL A 117 -5.47 -3.10 -9.31
N VAL A 118 -4.29 -2.61 -8.97
CA VAL A 118 -3.10 -2.67 -9.83
C VAL A 118 -2.07 -3.60 -9.24
#